data_f31d9400261d7c214aadd5d22a98f1c7
#
_entry.id   f31d9400261d7c214aadd5d22a98f1c7
#
_cell.length_a   1.000
_cell.length_b   1.000
_cell.length_c   1.000
_cell.angle_alpha   90.00
_cell.angle_beta   90.00
_cell.angle_gamma   90.00
#
_symmetry.space_group_name_H-M   'P 1'
#
loop_
_entity.id
_entity.type
_entity.pdbx_description
1 polymer ?
#
loop_
_entity_poly.entity_id
_entity_poly.type
_entity_poly.pdbx_seq_one_letter_code
_entity_poly.pdbx_strand_id
1 'polypeptide(L)'
;MKNSIKKLYDLITSRFYFGDETLEIGDKKYDPIVLFGIITCILNGRELIFGEYGSGKTTSSERISSLIMGLPLEFIQAVTIHGHPKQTEEKIKATLDLGALEKDGREVVRWKLSVFSPVLIIDEINRLPVGKQNLILNEVDRNIWNYRGETIIFEVDKAFFATVNYQDLGTTNLIPPLLDRFDIAVETGRIHPIRKRIVRRGIRDEVLRDSKISREIVEYISQNNETRKANEIVKFLKEISDEFKEKIENRLKEDGFNVEIPRSYEIEEIRKEINEVEISEDVELFLDYLGQEVYCQKGLKKDFSKCDGCHYSVYACSDIYSISNRAEISLFKYLKAVAWIEEEEANLEHLISILPYVIWHRCGISDKKIAEIRDEDKDCCDEFYAVKDVITDVYRRWNEHRDYQIEAYEYLISRRYDKLKEFVKNVDHPFFKSLYRY
;
A
#
# COMPACT_ATOMS: atom_id res chain seq x y z
N MET A 1 0.27 9.69 -20.95
CA MET A 1 0.57 9.38 -19.53
C MET A 1 0.54 7.89 -19.24
N LYS A 2 -0.53 7.13 -19.54
CA LYS A 2 -0.62 5.67 -19.29
C LYS A 2 0.55 4.87 -19.89
N ASN A 3 0.89 5.11 -21.16
CA ASN A 3 2.04 4.47 -21.81
C ASN A 3 3.38 4.81 -21.14
N SER A 4 3.52 6.00 -20.55
CA SER A 4 4.72 6.38 -19.79
C SER A 4 4.84 5.56 -18.51
N ILE A 5 3.74 5.30 -17.80
CA ILE A 5 3.73 4.46 -16.58
C ILE A 5 4.07 3.00 -16.92
N LYS A 6 3.51 2.43 -18.00
CA LYS A 6 3.87 1.08 -18.47
C LYS A 6 5.36 0.98 -18.80
N LYS A 7 5.92 1.95 -19.52
CA LYS A 7 7.36 2.00 -19.80
C LYS A 7 8.22 2.16 -18.54
N LEU A 8 7.75 2.90 -17.53
CA LEU A 8 8.43 3.00 -16.23
C LEU A 8 8.42 1.66 -15.50
N TYR A 9 7.31 0.92 -15.52
CA TYR A 9 7.24 -0.44 -14.99
C TYR A 9 8.27 -1.34 -15.66
N ASP A 10 8.30 -1.38 -17.01
CA ASP A 10 9.26 -2.17 -17.79
C ASP A 10 10.71 -1.79 -17.50
N LEU A 11 10.98 -0.49 -17.35
CA LEU A 11 12.31 0.02 -16.99
C LEU A 11 12.71 -0.46 -15.58
N ILE A 12 11.82 -0.36 -14.61
CA ILE A 12 12.12 -0.77 -13.23
C ILE A 12 12.39 -2.25 -13.16
N THR A 13 11.54 -3.08 -13.74
CA THR A 13 11.67 -4.55 -13.73
C THR A 13 12.88 -5.05 -14.50
N SER A 14 13.32 -4.34 -15.55
CA SER A 14 14.48 -4.72 -16.35
C SER A 14 15.82 -4.18 -15.84
N ARG A 15 15.83 -3.13 -15.00
CA ARG A 15 17.07 -2.43 -14.63
C ARG A 15 17.27 -2.21 -13.14
N PHE A 16 16.21 -1.90 -12.40
CA PHE A 16 16.35 -1.44 -11.02
C PHE A 16 15.93 -2.48 -9.99
N TYR A 17 14.96 -3.32 -10.31
CA TYR A 17 14.48 -4.35 -9.42
C TYR A 17 14.05 -5.59 -10.18
N PHE A 18 14.57 -6.75 -9.80
CA PHE A 18 14.24 -8.03 -10.39
C PHE A 18 13.43 -8.87 -9.41
N GLY A 19 12.12 -8.73 -9.45
CA GLY A 19 11.17 -9.46 -8.63
C GLY A 19 10.50 -10.63 -9.36
N ASP A 20 9.44 -11.18 -8.78
CA ASP A 20 8.62 -12.26 -9.34
C ASP A 20 7.29 -11.70 -9.85
N GLU A 21 6.93 -12.03 -11.09
CA GLU A 21 5.66 -11.66 -11.69
C GLU A 21 4.56 -12.62 -11.22
N THR A 22 4.12 -12.46 -9.97
CA THR A 22 3.15 -13.32 -9.31
C THR A 22 1.72 -12.78 -9.32
N LEU A 23 1.53 -11.50 -9.65
CA LEU A 23 0.22 -10.88 -9.79
C LEU A 23 -0.29 -11.07 -11.21
N GLU A 24 -1.37 -11.83 -11.35
CA GLU A 24 -2.04 -12.07 -12.63
C GLU A 24 -3.28 -11.17 -12.72
N ILE A 25 -3.40 -10.40 -13.81
CA ILE A 25 -4.55 -9.56 -14.15
C ILE A 25 -4.87 -9.84 -15.62
N GLY A 26 -5.93 -10.57 -15.85
CA GLY A 26 -6.21 -11.09 -17.17
C GLY A 26 -5.09 -11.97 -17.69
N ASP A 27 -4.71 -11.74 -18.93
CA ASP A 27 -3.60 -12.45 -19.58
C ASP A 27 -2.21 -11.88 -19.21
N LYS A 28 -2.14 -10.83 -18.37
CA LYS A 28 -0.90 -10.15 -18.02
C LYS A 28 -0.40 -10.54 -16.64
N LYS A 29 0.93 -10.55 -16.50
CA LYS A 29 1.61 -10.81 -15.24
C LYS A 29 2.42 -9.61 -14.83
N TYR A 30 2.35 -9.31 -13.54
CA TYR A 30 3.05 -8.18 -12.92
C TYR A 30 3.85 -8.61 -11.69
N ASP A 31 4.97 -7.95 -11.49
CA ASP A 31 5.62 -7.92 -10.18
C ASP A 31 4.82 -7.02 -9.23
N PRO A 32 4.22 -7.56 -8.17
CA PRO A 32 3.35 -6.78 -7.29
C PRO A 32 4.09 -5.65 -6.57
N ILE A 33 5.38 -5.82 -6.23
CA ILE A 33 6.20 -4.80 -5.55
C ILE A 33 6.42 -3.60 -6.48
N VAL A 34 6.69 -3.86 -7.75
CA VAL A 34 6.93 -2.78 -8.70
C VAL A 34 5.63 -2.08 -9.07
N LEU A 35 4.58 -2.84 -9.41
CA LEU A 35 3.30 -2.27 -9.80
C LEU A 35 2.70 -1.43 -8.66
N PHE A 36 2.56 -2.03 -7.48
CA PHE A 36 1.97 -1.32 -6.35
C PHE A 36 2.88 -0.21 -5.81
N GLY A 37 4.20 -0.37 -5.89
CA GLY A 37 5.14 0.69 -5.54
C GLY A 37 5.01 1.93 -6.42
N ILE A 38 4.83 1.77 -7.73
CA ILE A 38 4.54 2.87 -8.66
C ILE A 38 3.20 3.52 -8.28
N ILE A 39 2.15 2.71 -8.10
CA ILE A 39 0.82 3.20 -7.71
C ILE A 39 0.87 3.93 -6.37
N THR A 40 1.58 3.38 -5.37
CA THR A 40 1.79 4.00 -4.06
C THR A 40 2.43 5.39 -4.19
N CYS A 41 3.45 5.53 -5.03
CA CYS A 41 4.05 6.83 -5.30
C CYS A 41 3.07 7.79 -5.99
N ILE A 42 2.33 7.33 -7.00
CA ILE A 42 1.38 8.17 -7.73
C ILE A 42 0.24 8.63 -6.81
N LEU A 43 -0.33 7.73 -6.02
CA LEU A 43 -1.51 8.00 -5.18
C LEU A 43 -1.18 8.55 -3.79
N ASN A 44 0.09 8.72 -3.44
CA ASN A 44 0.54 8.96 -2.07
C ASN A 44 -0.07 7.93 -1.10
N GLY A 45 0.02 6.67 -1.49
CA GLY A 45 -0.50 5.52 -0.75
C GLY A 45 0.45 5.05 0.35
N ARG A 46 0.07 3.94 0.98
CA ARG A 46 0.84 3.32 2.06
C ARG A 46 1.03 1.84 1.77
N GLU A 47 2.27 1.44 1.53
CA GLU A 47 2.64 0.08 1.17
C GLU A 47 3.49 -0.58 2.26
N LEU A 48 3.12 -1.80 2.60
CA LEU A 48 3.86 -2.64 3.54
C LEU A 48 4.51 -3.80 2.79
N ILE A 49 5.84 -3.94 2.92
CA ILE A 49 6.62 -4.94 2.17
C ILE A 49 7.19 -5.96 3.15
N PHE A 50 6.68 -7.19 3.05
CA PHE A 50 7.16 -8.33 3.83
C PHE A 50 8.23 -9.12 3.10
N GLY A 51 9.06 -9.86 3.82
CA GLY A 51 9.99 -10.84 3.24
C GLY A 51 11.24 -11.08 4.04
N GLU A 52 12.07 -11.99 3.53
CA GLU A 52 13.32 -12.38 4.15
C GLU A 52 14.42 -11.31 4.04
N TYR A 53 15.48 -11.49 4.81
CA TYR A 53 16.67 -10.62 4.73
C TYR A 53 17.30 -10.65 3.35
N GLY A 54 17.69 -9.47 2.86
CA GLY A 54 18.36 -9.34 1.58
C GLY A 54 17.48 -9.60 0.37
N SER A 55 16.16 -9.65 0.53
CA SER A 55 15.21 -9.83 -0.57
C SER A 55 14.97 -8.54 -1.40
N GLY A 56 15.57 -7.41 -1.01
CA GLY A 56 15.49 -6.16 -1.78
C GLY A 56 14.32 -5.26 -1.41
N LYS A 57 13.63 -5.50 -0.31
CA LYS A 57 12.47 -4.71 0.16
C LYS A 57 12.74 -3.20 0.20
N THR A 58 13.73 -2.80 0.98
CA THR A 58 14.10 -1.38 1.12
C THR A 58 14.63 -0.82 -0.18
N THR A 59 15.45 -1.62 -0.88
CA THR A 59 16.04 -1.23 -2.16
C THR A 59 14.99 -0.99 -3.24
N SER A 60 13.91 -1.78 -3.30
CA SER A 60 12.81 -1.56 -4.26
C SER A 60 12.10 -0.24 -3.97
N SER A 61 11.67 -0.01 -2.72
CA SER A 61 10.98 1.22 -2.33
C SER A 61 11.86 2.47 -2.56
N GLU A 62 13.15 2.42 -2.25
CA GLU A 62 14.08 3.52 -2.49
C GLU A 62 14.23 3.86 -3.98
N ARG A 63 14.42 2.85 -4.83
CA ARG A 63 14.61 3.07 -6.28
C ARG A 63 13.33 3.49 -6.98
N ILE A 64 12.21 2.86 -6.68
CA ILE A 64 10.90 3.24 -7.22
C ILE A 64 10.59 4.69 -6.81
N SER A 65 10.76 5.01 -5.53
CA SER A 65 10.55 6.37 -5.03
C SER A 65 11.49 7.39 -5.67
N SER A 66 12.78 7.06 -5.81
CA SER A 66 13.75 7.95 -6.48
C SER A 66 13.32 8.28 -7.90
N LEU A 67 12.94 7.28 -8.68
CA LEU A 67 12.52 7.45 -10.07
C LEU A 67 11.21 8.23 -10.19
N ILE A 68 10.17 7.82 -9.48
CA ILE A 68 8.82 8.41 -9.64
C ILE A 68 8.75 9.81 -9.00
N MET A 69 9.35 9.99 -7.81
CA MET A 69 9.37 11.29 -7.14
C MET A 69 10.39 12.26 -7.76
N GLY A 70 11.35 11.79 -8.58
CA GLY A 70 12.39 12.61 -9.18
C GLY A 70 13.34 13.19 -8.15
N LEU A 71 13.73 12.41 -7.17
CA LEU A 71 14.71 12.81 -6.15
C LEU A 71 15.89 11.84 -6.16
N PRO A 72 17.15 12.35 -6.04
CA PRO A 72 18.33 11.51 -6.09
C PRO A 72 18.28 10.37 -5.07
N LEU A 73 18.77 9.20 -5.45
CA LEU A 73 18.75 8.01 -4.61
C LEU A 73 19.47 8.23 -3.27
N GLU A 74 20.57 9.01 -3.27
CA GLU A 74 21.30 9.36 -2.05
C GLU A 74 20.44 10.20 -1.09
N PHE A 75 19.59 11.10 -1.62
CA PHE A 75 18.65 11.85 -0.77
C PHE A 75 17.56 10.93 -0.21
N ILE A 76 16.98 10.06 -1.03
CA ILE A 76 15.98 9.06 -0.57
C ILE A 76 16.57 8.18 0.53
N GLN A 77 17.80 7.70 0.36
CA GLN A 77 18.52 6.93 1.38
C GLN A 77 18.79 7.73 2.66
N ALA A 78 19.10 9.02 2.54
CA ALA A 78 19.34 9.90 3.70
C ALA A 78 18.06 10.19 4.51
N VAL A 79 16.88 10.14 3.88
CA VAL A 79 15.58 10.34 4.58
C VAL A 79 14.92 9.03 5.00
N THR A 80 15.44 7.87 4.59
CA THR A 80 14.98 6.55 5.03
C THR A 80 15.27 6.37 6.52
N ILE A 81 14.23 5.98 7.27
CA ILE A 81 14.34 5.74 8.72
C ILE A 81 14.57 4.25 8.94
N HIS A 82 15.68 3.89 9.56
CA HIS A 82 15.95 2.49 9.94
C HIS A 82 15.37 2.21 11.32
N GLY A 83 14.52 1.19 11.41
CA GLY A 83 13.89 0.76 12.65
C GLY A 83 14.92 0.29 13.69
N HIS A 84 14.80 0.79 14.90
CA HIS A 84 15.68 0.40 16.01
C HIS A 84 14.93 0.48 17.35
N PRO A 85 15.10 -0.49 18.29
CA PRO A 85 14.39 -0.50 19.57
C PRO A 85 14.61 0.74 20.45
N LYS A 86 15.76 1.42 20.28
CA LYS A 86 16.10 2.66 21.01
C LYS A 86 15.84 3.92 20.19
N GLN A 87 14.95 3.87 19.18
CA GLN A 87 14.63 5.02 18.38
C GLN A 87 13.85 6.06 19.21
N THR A 88 14.30 7.31 19.16
CA THR A 88 13.65 8.43 19.87
C THR A 88 12.94 9.34 18.87
N GLU A 89 12.02 10.15 19.38
CA GLU A 89 11.28 11.12 18.56
C GLU A 89 12.19 12.17 17.95
N GLU A 90 13.22 12.57 18.67
CA GLU A 90 14.25 13.50 18.19
C GLU A 90 15.02 12.98 16.98
N LYS A 91 15.22 11.67 16.89
CA LYS A 91 15.87 11.03 15.75
C LYS A 91 14.96 10.90 14.54
N ILE A 92 13.64 10.84 14.77
CA ILE A 92 12.64 10.63 13.73
C ILE A 92 12.15 11.95 13.13
N LYS A 93 11.78 12.92 13.96
CA LYS A 93 11.02 14.12 13.57
C LYS A 93 11.79 15.42 13.62
N ALA A 94 12.24 15.81 14.81
CA ALA A 94 12.79 17.12 15.05
C ALA A 94 13.68 17.14 16.29
N THR A 95 14.52 18.15 16.39
CA THR A 95 15.36 18.44 17.56
C THR A 95 15.21 19.90 17.95
N LEU A 96 15.54 20.23 19.20
CA LEU A 96 15.67 21.63 19.62
C LEU A 96 17.02 22.19 19.17
N ASP A 97 17.01 23.44 18.73
CA ASP A 97 18.22 24.22 18.48
C ASP A 97 18.78 24.72 19.83
N LEU A 98 19.77 24.00 20.36
CA LEU A 98 20.42 24.35 21.62
C LEU A 98 21.15 25.70 21.53
N GLY A 99 21.66 26.07 20.37
CA GLY A 99 22.35 27.34 20.16
C GLY A 99 21.40 28.54 20.27
N ALA A 100 20.17 28.43 19.73
CA ALA A 100 19.14 29.46 19.90
C ALA A 100 18.64 29.53 21.35
N LEU A 101 18.52 28.40 22.03
CA LEU A 101 18.11 28.35 23.45
C LEU A 101 19.13 29.01 24.34
N GLU A 102 20.44 28.77 24.16
CA GLU A 102 21.52 29.34 24.94
C GLU A 102 21.71 30.85 24.71
N LYS A 103 21.60 31.30 23.43
CA LYS A 103 21.82 32.70 23.06
C LYS A 103 20.63 33.60 23.35
N ASP A 104 19.45 33.15 22.97
CA ASP A 104 18.25 33.98 22.91
C ASP A 104 17.17 33.54 23.91
N GLY A 105 17.36 32.43 24.64
CA GLY A 105 16.36 31.84 25.52
C GLY A 105 15.11 31.36 24.79
N ARG A 106 15.19 31.16 23.47
CA ARG A 106 14.05 30.75 22.64
C ARG A 106 14.15 29.28 22.28
N GLU A 107 13.04 28.53 22.43
CA GLU A 107 12.93 27.19 21.89
C GLU A 107 12.66 27.28 20.38
N VAL A 108 13.59 26.80 19.57
CA VAL A 108 13.45 26.71 18.11
C VAL A 108 13.50 25.24 17.74
N VAL A 109 12.45 24.75 17.07
CA VAL A 109 12.38 23.38 16.55
C VAL A 109 13.08 23.29 15.20
N ARG A 110 13.96 22.31 15.06
CA ARG A 110 14.65 21.95 13.80
C ARG A 110 14.12 20.61 13.32
N TRP A 111 13.35 20.63 12.25
CA TRP A 111 12.73 19.44 11.67
C TRP A 111 13.74 18.61 10.86
N LYS A 112 13.57 17.28 10.87
CA LYS A 112 14.42 16.37 10.11
C LYS A 112 14.08 16.39 8.61
N LEU A 113 15.04 16.01 7.77
CA LEU A 113 14.86 15.90 6.31
C LEU A 113 13.65 15.06 5.91
N SER A 114 13.44 13.93 6.61
CA SER A 114 12.33 13.00 6.38
C SER A 114 10.94 13.62 6.52
N VAL A 115 10.81 14.68 7.34
CA VAL A 115 9.53 15.39 7.51
C VAL A 115 9.14 16.18 6.26
N PHE A 116 10.09 16.66 5.50
CA PHE A 116 9.83 17.44 4.27
C PHE A 116 9.78 16.57 3.01
N SER A 117 10.36 15.39 3.04
CA SER A 117 10.37 14.49 1.88
C SER A 117 8.95 14.13 1.44
N PRO A 118 8.64 14.09 0.13
CA PRO A 118 7.35 13.65 -0.40
C PRO A 118 7.12 12.15 -0.24
N VAL A 119 8.16 11.39 0.09
CA VAL A 119 8.10 9.98 0.42
C VAL A 119 8.76 9.71 1.77
N LEU A 120 8.14 8.87 2.57
CA LEU A 120 8.69 8.35 3.81
C LEU A 120 8.90 6.85 3.69
N ILE A 121 10.11 6.38 3.94
CA ILE A 121 10.46 4.96 3.96
C ILE A 121 10.91 4.61 5.37
N ILE A 122 10.29 3.57 5.95
CA ILE A 122 10.74 3.00 7.23
C ILE A 122 11.20 1.57 7.01
N ASP A 123 12.48 1.38 7.11
CA ASP A 123 13.09 0.07 7.03
C ASP A 123 12.95 -0.66 8.36
N GLU A 124 12.44 -1.89 8.34
CA GLU A 124 12.19 -2.73 9.53
C GLU A 124 11.31 -2.03 10.60
N ILE A 125 10.12 -1.56 10.19
CA ILE A 125 9.19 -0.85 11.08
C ILE A 125 8.85 -1.64 12.35
N ASN A 126 8.86 -2.97 12.29
CA ASN A 126 8.62 -3.86 13.42
C ASN A 126 9.74 -3.85 14.48
N ARG A 127 10.88 -3.21 14.21
CA ARG A 127 11.93 -2.94 15.22
C ARG A 127 11.72 -1.63 15.98
N LEU A 128 10.82 -0.78 15.53
CA LEU A 128 10.46 0.42 16.29
C LEU A 128 9.61 0.05 17.50
N PRO A 129 9.77 0.76 18.63
CA PRO A 129 8.81 0.63 19.73
C PRO A 129 7.39 0.94 19.28
N VAL A 130 6.40 0.16 19.73
CA VAL A 130 4.98 0.29 19.31
C VAL A 130 4.47 1.72 19.40
N GLY A 131 4.85 2.47 20.47
CA GLY A 131 4.49 3.87 20.63
C GLY A 131 5.03 4.77 19.52
N LYS A 132 6.20 4.46 18.94
CA LYS A 132 6.81 5.23 17.84
C LYS A 132 6.20 4.85 16.48
N GLN A 133 5.87 3.56 16.29
CA GLN A 133 5.11 3.12 15.12
C GLN A 133 3.76 3.87 15.03
N ASN A 134 3.00 3.90 16.14
CA ASN A 134 1.72 4.60 16.20
C ASN A 134 1.85 6.11 15.96
N LEU A 135 2.89 6.74 16.53
CA LEU A 135 3.15 8.16 16.37
C LEU A 135 3.37 8.52 14.89
N ILE A 136 4.29 7.84 14.22
CA ILE A 136 4.60 8.13 12.81
C ILE A 136 3.38 7.91 11.92
N LEU A 137 2.69 6.79 12.10
CA LEU A 137 1.51 6.49 11.30
C LEU A 137 0.36 7.48 11.53
N ASN A 138 0.18 7.98 12.75
CA ASN A 138 -0.79 9.05 13.00
C ASN A 138 -0.45 10.35 12.28
N GLU A 139 0.83 10.70 12.21
CA GLU A 139 1.29 11.92 11.53
C GLU A 139 1.18 11.80 10.01
N VAL A 140 1.56 10.65 9.47
CA VAL A 140 1.38 10.35 8.03
C VAL A 140 -0.10 10.31 7.64
N ASP A 141 -0.96 9.69 8.47
CA ASP A 141 -2.41 9.62 8.22
C ASP A 141 -3.09 10.99 8.15
N ARG A 142 -2.63 11.93 8.94
CA ARG A 142 -3.26 13.25 9.10
C ARG A 142 -2.53 14.36 8.37
N ASN A 143 -1.33 14.10 7.85
CA ASN A 143 -0.41 15.13 7.34
C ASN A 143 -0.09 16.23 8.37
N ILE A 144 -0.18 15.92 9.65
CA ILE A 144 0.05 16.85 10.74
C ILE A 144 1.22 16.34 11.58
N TRP A 145 2.31 17.09 11.59
CA TRP A 145 3.52 16.77 12.32
C TRP A 145 3.66 17.70 13.53
N ASN A 146 3.67 17.12 14.73
CA ASN A 146 3.73 17.89 15.97
C ASN A 146 5.01 17.56 16.73
N TYR A 147 5.67 18.59 17.23
CA TYR A 147 6.79 18.45 18.14
C TYR A 147 6.90 19.67 19.05
N ARG A 148 6.87 19.47 20.38
CA ARG A 148 7.02 20.52 21.42
C ARG A 148 6.18 21.79 21.19
N GLY A 149 4.92 21.61 20.79
CA GLY A 149 4.01 22.72 20.58
C GLY A 149 4.07 23.38 19.20
N GLU A 150 5.08 23.05 18.40
CA GLU A 150 5.09 23.44 16.98
C GLU A 150 4.40 22.40 16.11
N THR A 151 3.72 22.87 15.08
CA THR A 151 2.91 22.02 14.17
C THR A 151 3.18 22.40 12.73
N ILE A 152 3.49 21.40 11.90
CA ILE A 152 3.47 21.52 10.44
C ILE A 152 2.24 20.78 9.94
N ILE A 153 1.47 21.42 9.04
CA ILE A 153 0.35 20.84 8.32
C ILE A 153 0.73 20.86 6.84
N PHE A 154 0.83 19.68 6.22
CA PHE A 154 1.09 19.58 4.79
C PHE A 154 -0.24 19.46 4.03
N GLU A 155 -0.33 20.12 2.87
CA GLU A 155 -1.53 20.09 2.01
C GLU A 155 -1.65 18.79 1.21
N VAL A 156 -0.52 18.10 1.00
CA VAL A 156 -0.45 16.90 0.16
C VAL A 156 0.06 15.72 1.00
N ASP A 157 -0.60 14.59 0.86
CA ASP A 157 -0.17 13.33 1.48
C ASP A 157 1.22 12.90 0.98
N LYS A 158 1.90 12.12 1.78
CA LYS A 158 3.20 11.51 1.43
C LYS A 158 2.98 10.07 0.99
N ALA A 159 3.73 9.63 -0.02
CA ALA A 159 3.88 8.20 -0.24
C ALA A 159 4.60 7.57 0.97
N PHE A 160 4.13 6.44 1.43
CA PHE A 160 4.69 5.80 2.61
C PHE A 160 4.98 4.32 2.35
N PHE A 161 6.22 3.94 2.58
CA PHE A 161 6.68 2.56 2.50
C PHE A 161 7.20 2.10 3.85
N ALA A 162 6.84 0.88 4.24
CA ALA A 162 7.44 0.25 5.40
C ALA A 162 7.86 -1.18 5.05
N THR A 163 8.99 -1.63 5.59
CA THR A 163 9.43 -3.01 5.41
C THR A 163 9.33 -3.79 6.71
N VAL A 164 9.09 -5.10 6.60
CA VAL A 164 8.98 -6.03 7.72
C VAL A 164 9.77 -7.29 7.41
N ASN A 165 10.56 -7.75 8.36
CA ASN A 165 11.19 -9.06 8.33
C ASN A 165 10.35 -10.05 9.15
N TYR A 166 10.13 -11.28 8.63
CA TYR A 166 9.25 -12.25 9.27
C TYR A 166 9.75 -12.76 10.63
N GLN A 167 11.03 -12.95 10.81
CA GLN A 167 11.57 -13.49 12.05
C GLN A 167 12.91 -12.83 12.40
N ASP A 168 12.90 -12.05 13.46
CA ASP A 168 14.14 -11.54 14.05
C ASP A 168 14.02 -11.44 15.57
N LEU A 169 15.13 -11.75 16.27
CA LEU A 169 15.26 -11.50 17.71
C LEU A 169 15.24 -9.99 17.95
N GLY A 170 14.16 -9.50 18.56
CA GLY A 170 13.99 -8.07 18.87
C GLY A 170 12.95 -7.35 18.02
N THR A 171 12.18 -8.08 17.22
CA THR A 171 11.01 -7.52 16.51
C THR A 171 9.77 -7.60 17.41
N THR A 172 8.91 -6.60 17.30
CA THR A 172 7.56 -6.63 17.86
C THR A 172 6.57 -6.91 16.74
N ASN A 173 5.58 -7.77 17.00
CA ASN A 173 4.49 -7.96 16.03
C ASN A 173 3.79 -6.62 15.81
N LEU A 174 3.50 -6.32 14.56
CA LEU A 174 2.65 -5.17 14.23
C LEU A 174 1.24 -5.44 14.75
N ILE A 175 0.69 -4.49 15.49
CA ILE A 175 -0.66 -4.64 16.04
C ILE A 175 -1.72 -4.40 14.96
N PRO A 176 -2.89 -5.08 15.00
CA PRO A 176 -3.93 -4.96 13.97
C PRO A 176 -4.35 -3.52 13.63
N PRO A 177 -4.52 -2.59 14.57
CA PRO A 177 -4.86 -1.20 14.24
C PRO A 177 -3.77 -0.46 13.45
N LEU A 178 -2.53 -0.93 13.52
CA LEU A 178 -1.42 -0.40 12.77
C LEU A 178 -1.42 -0.95 11.35
N LEU A 179 -1.60 -2.26 11.21
CA LEU A 179 -1.72 -2.93 9.92
C LEU A 179 -2.87 -2.36 9.08
N ASP A 180 -4.01 -2.05 9.72
CA ASP A 180 -5.18 -1.46 9.06
C ASP A 180 -4.93 -0.06 8.45
N ARG A 181 -3.78 0.56 8.70
CA ARG A 181 -3.40 1.85 8.13
C ARG A 181 -2.62 1.75 6.83
N PHE A 182 -2.11 0.57 6.50
CA PHE A 182 -1.48 0.34 5.21
C PHE A 182 -2.54 0.04 4.16
N ASP A 183 -2.47 0.70 3.01
CA ASP A 183 -3.41 0.52 1.92
C ASP A 183 -3.26 -0.87 1.29
N ILE A 184 -2.01 -1.31 1.13
CA ILE A 184 -1.67 -2.56 0.47
C ILE A 184 -0.46 -3.21 1.13
N ALA A 185 -0.38 -4.52 1.09
CA ALA A 185 0.77 -5.27 1.54
C ALA A 185 1.21 -6.29 0.49
N VAL A 186 2.51 -6.31 0.24
CA VAL A 186 3.16 -7.20 -0.72
C VAL A 186 4.23 -8.04 -0.05
N GLU A 187 4.57 -9.15 -0.66
CA GLU A 187 5.63 -10.02 -0.19
C GLU A 187 6.73 -10.16 -1.25
N THR A 188 7.97 -10.03 -0.82
CA THR A 188 9.10 -10.44 -1.65
C THR A 188 9.24 -11.95 -1.57
N GLY A 189 9.07 -12.65 -2.69
CA GLY A 189 9.35 -14.09 -2.75
C GLY A 189 10.78 -14.44 -2.36
N ARG A 190 11.03 -15.73 -2.15
CA ARG A 190 12.40 -16.23 -1.92
C ARG A 190 13.27 -15.98 -3.14
N ILE A 191 14.45 -15.39 -2.90
CA ILE A 191 15.36 -15.07 -4.00
C ILE A 191 15.98 -16.37 -4.55
N HIS A 192 15.50 -16.77 -5.73
CA HIS A 192 16.08 -17.92 -6.44
C HIS A 192 17.58 -17.69 -6.74
N PRO A 193 18.46 -18.71 -6.62
CA PRO A 193 19.91 -18.56 -6.84
C PRO A 193 20.30 -17.94 -8.20
N ILE A 194 19.56 -18.25 -9.26
CA ILE A 194 19.77 -17.67 -10.60
C ILE A 194 19.49 -16.17 -10.57
N ARG A 195 18.44 -15.74 -9.87
CA ARG A 195 18.09 -14.32 -9.72
C ARG A 195 19.18 -13.55 -8.96
N LYS A 196 19.78 -14.11 -7.92
CA LYS A 196 20.95 -13.50 -7.24
C LYS A 196 22.08 -13.16 -8.22
N ARG A 197 22.28 -13.99 -9.25
CA ARG A 197 23.29 -13.72 -10.29
C ARG A 197 22.87 -12.56 -11.20
N ILE A 198 21.61 -12.48 -11.57
CA ILE A 198 21.05 -11.39 -12.39
C ILE A 198 21.14 -10.08 -11.62
N VAL A 199 20.65 -10.04 -10.38
CA VAL A 199 20.73 -8.87 -9.49
C VAL A 199 22.16 -8.35 -9.38
N ARG A 200 23.14 -9.25 -9.11
CA ARG A 200 24.54 -8.85 -8.95
C ARG A 200 25.17 -8.24 -10.21
N ARG A 201 24.69 -8.61 -11.41
CA ARG A 201 25.24 -8.19 -12.69
C ARG A 201 24.41 -7.15 -13.43
N GLY A 202 23.14 -7.06 -13.14
CA GLY A 202 22.16 -6.34 -13.94
C GLY A 202 21.68 -5.00 -13.36
N ILE A 203 21.79 -4.83 -12.03
CA ILE A 203 21.33 -3.58 -11.41
C ILE A 203 22.28 -2.43 -11.75
N ARG A 204 21.72 -1.37 -12.31
CA ARG A 204 22.43 -0.15 -12.69
C ARG A 204 21.63 1.07 -12.26
N ASP A 205 21.85 1.49 -11.03
CA ASP A 205 21.12 2.63 -10.42
C ASP A 205 21.89 3.95 -10.47
N GLU A 206 23.01 4.01 -11.21
CA GLU A 206 23.83 5.22 -11.36
C GLU A 206 23.04 6.40 -11.94
N VAL A 207 22.06 6.11 -12.80
CA VAL A 207 21.20 7.14 -13.40
C VAL A 207 20.31 7.85 -12.37
N LEU A 208 20.01 7.18 -11.25
CA LEU A 208 19.22 7.70 -10.14
C LEU A 208 20.06 8.49 -9.13
N ARG A 209 21.39 8.57 -9.32
CA ARG A 209 22.33 9.20 -8.40
C ARG A 209 22.78 10.56 -8.90
N ASP A 210 22.78 11.52 -7.99
CA ASP A 210 23.39 12.84 -8.23
C ASP A 210 23.77 13.47 -6.88
N SER A 211 25.04 13.27 -6.50
CA SER A 211 25.55 13.77 -5.23
C SER A 211 25.58 15.30 -5.12
N LYS A 212 25.57 16.03 -6.26
CA LYS A 212 25.53 17.49 -6.27
C LYS A 212 24.12 17.97 -5.89
N ILE A 213 23.10 17.47 -6.58
CA ILE A 213 21.69 17.77 -6.26
C ILE A 213 21.34 17.31 -4.84
N SER A 214 21.80 16.12 -4.43
CA SER A 214 21.58 15.62 -3.08
C SER A 214 22.12 16.57 -2.00
N ARG A 215 23.32 17.10 -2.18
CA ARG A 215 23.89 18.09 -1.25
C ARG A 215 23.11 19.39 -1.25
N GLU A 216 22.75 19.89 -2.41
CA GLU A 216 21.94 21.10 -2.55
C GLU A 216 20.62 20.99 -1.79
N ILE A 217 19.91 19.86 -1.92
CA ILE A 217 18.67 19.61 -1.18
C ILE A 217 18.92 19.58 0.33
N VAL A 218 19.93 18.84 0.78
CA VAL A 218 20.26 18.72 2.20
C VAL A 218 20.66 20.06 2.80
N GLU A 219 21.49 20.85 2.10
CA GLU A 219 21.92 22.17 2.55
C GLU A 219 20.73 23.14 2.63
N TYR A 220 19.89 23.18 1.59
CA TYR A 220 18.71 24.04 1.58
C TYR A 220 17.76 23.73 2.72
N ILE A 221 17.41 22.46 2.92
CA ILE A 221 16.53 22.05 4.00
C ILE A 221 17.18 22.35 5.37
N SER A 222 18.45 22.01 5.55
CA SER A 222 19.15 22.23 6.82
C SER A 222 19.21 23.71 7.24
N GLN A 223 19.28 24.63 6.28
CA GLN A 223 19.25 26.07 6.52
C GLN A 223 17.83 26.61 6.79
N ASN A 224 16.79 25.92 6.33
CA ASN A 224 15.40 26.38 6.31
C ASN A 224 14.43 25.49 7.11
N ASN A 225 14.89 24.53 7.89
CA ASN A 225 14.09 23.48 8.54
C ASN A 225 13.27 23.93 9.77
N GLU A 226 12.83 25.19 9.77
CA GLU A 226 11.89 25.73 10.73
C GLU A 226 10.44 25.56 10.26
N THR A 227 9.50 25.48 11.19
CA THR A 227 8.06 25.29 10.93
C THR A 227 7.50 26.27 9.89
N ARG A 228 7.84 27.57 10.04
CA ARG A 228 7.35 28.66 9.16
C ARG A 228 7.79 28.55 7.70
N LYS A 229 8.84 27.79 7.42
CA LYS A 229 9.42 27.63 6.06
C LYS A 229 9.04 26.31 5.40
N ALA A 230 8.15 25.52 6.00
CA ALA A 230 7.80 24.21 5.50
C ALA A 230 7.28 24.25 4.04
N ASN A 231 6.42 25.19 3.72
CA ASN A 231 5.86 25.34 2.36
C ASN A 231 6.92 25.77 1.33
N GLU A 232 7.91 26.60 1.73
CA GLU A 232 9.02 26.99 0.85
C GLU A 232 9.88 25.77 0.51
N ILE A 233 10.14 24.89 1.48
CA ILE A 233 10.89 23.66 1.27
C ILE A 233 10.13 22.70 0.34
N VAL A 234 8.82 22.53 0.54
CA VAL A 234 8.00 21.68 -0.34
C VAL A 234 8.00 22.19 -1.78
N LYS A 235 7.90 23.52 -1.97
CA LYS A 235 8.00 24.13 -3.30
C LYS A 235 9.36 23.89 -3.94
N PHE A 236 10.43 24.13 -3.21
CA PHE A 236 11.80 23.88 -3.68
C PHE A 236 12.01 22.41 -4.07
N LEU A 237 11.50 21.46 -3.27
CA LEU A 237 11.59 20.03 -3.60
C LEU A 237 10.82 19.68 -4.87
N LYS A 238 9.67 20.30 -5.15
CA LYS A 238 8.94 20.11 -6.41
C LYS A 238 9.75 20.60 -7.61
N GLU A 239 10.34 21.79 -7.51
CA GLU A 239 11.12 22.39 -8.60
C GLU A 239 12.37 21.55 -8.93
N ILE A 240 13.14 21.16 -7.91
CA ILE A 240 14.37 20.37 -8.11
C ILE A 240 14.06 18.93 -8.55
N SER A 241 12.90 18.40 -8.15
CA SER A 241 12.38 17.09 -8.60
C SER A 241 12.17 17.08 -10.11
N ASP A 242 11.48 18.08 -10.65
CA ASP A 242 11.19 18.15 -12.08
C ASP A 242 12.48 18.36 -12.91
N GLU A 243 13.44 19.14 -12.40
CA GLU A 243 14.78 19.26 -13.01
C GLU A 243 15.55 17.94 -13.02
N PHE A 244 15.48 17.19 -11.90
CA PHE A 244 16.21 15.92 -11.83
C PHE A 244 15.57 14.84 -12.70
N LYS A 245 14.24 14.81 -12.85
CA LYS A 245 13.55 13.93 -13.82
C LYS A 245 14.06 14.13 -15.23
N GLU A 246 14.22 15.38 -15.67
CA GLU A 246 14.79 15.68 -16.98
C GLU A 246 16.24 15.14 -17.13
N LYS A 247 17.04 15.25 -16.08
CA LYS A 247 18.39 14.67 -16.08
C LYS A 247 18.39 13.15 -16.17
N ILE A 248 17.47 12.48 -15.45
CA ILE A 248 17.29 11.03 -15.53
C ILE A 248 16.89 10.61 -16.94
N GLU A 249 15.91 11.27 -17.56
CA GLU A 249 15.46 10.99 -18.92
C GLU A 249 16.60 11.10 -19.95
N ASN A 250 17.41 12.15 -19.85
CA ASN A 250 18.55 12.33 -20.73
C ASN A 250 19.59 11.22 -20.57
N ARG A 251 19.93 10.84 -19.32
CA ARG A 251 20.85 9.72 -19.04
C ARG A 251 20.29 8.38 -19.54
N LEU A 252 18.98 8.14 -19.36
CA LEU A 252 18.31 6.94 -19.85
C LEU A 252 18.31 6.88 -21.38
N LYS A 253 18.12 7.99 -22.05
CA LYS A 253 18.17 8.10 -23.50
C LYS A 253 19.56 7.78 -24.06
N GLU A 254 20.63 8.21 -23.39
CA GLU A 254 22.00 7.83 -23.72
C GLU A 254 22.24 6.33 -23.59
N ASP A 255 21.57 5.68 -22.61
CA ASP A 255 21.60 4.23 -22.41
C ASP A 255 20.63 3.46 -23.35
N GLY A 256 19.91 4.12 -24.24
CA GLY A 256 19.00 3.53 -25.22
C GLY A 256 17.55 3.36 -24.74
N PHE A 257 17.20 3.91 -23.56
CA PHE A 257 15.83 3.88 -23.05
C PHE A 257 15.12 5.20 -23.33
N ASN A 258 13.97 5.15 -24.01
CA ASN A 258 13.14 6.31 -24.28
C ASN A 258 11.91 6.30 -23.37
N VAL A 259 12.07 6.83 -22.17
CA VAL A 259 11.05 6.87 -21.13
C VAL A 259 10.84 8.31 -20.68
N GLU A 260 9.59 8.70 -20.50
CA GLU A 260 9.18 9.98 -19.95
C GLU A 260 8.72 9.76 -18.50
N ILE A 261 9.25 10.56 -17.57
CA ILE A 261 8.89 10.48 -16.14
C ILE A 261 7.88 11.59 -15.85
N PRO A 262 6.67 11.28 -15.40
CA PRO A 262 5.64 12.30 -15.15
C PRO A 262 6.13 13.40 -14.20
N ARG A 263 5.94 14.67 -14.59
CA ARG A 263 6.24 15.82 -13.75
C ARG A 263 5.23 15.95 -12.62
N SER A 264 5.53 16.77 -11.65
CA SER A 264 4.68 16.94 -10.46
C SER A 264 3.22 17.28 -10.81
N TYR A 265 3.00 18.15 -11.80
CA TYR A 265 1.66 18.51 -12.25
C TYR A 265 0.96 17.37 -13.00
N GLU A 266 1.69 16.57 -13.78
CA GLU A 266 1.14 15.41 -14.50
C GLU A 266 0.72 14.29 -13.55
N ILE A 267 1.45 14.10 -12.44
CA ILE A 267 1.03 13.16 -11.38
C ILE A 267 -0.31 13.59 -10.77
N GLU A 268 -0.53 14.90 -10.59
CA GLU A 268 -1.81 15.42 -10.09
C GLU A 268 -2.96 15.19 -11.11
N GLU A 269 -2.68 15.31 -12.41
CA GLU A 269 -3.62 14.97 -13.48
C GLU A 269 -3.93 13.47 -13.52
N ILE A 270 -2.90 12.62 -13.44
CA ILE A 270 -3.05 11.16 -13.36
C ILE A 270 -3.96 10.76 -12.19
N ARG A 271 -3.80 11.39 -11.02
CA ARG A 271 -4.68 11.13 -9.86
C ARG A 271 -6.14 11.48 -10.14
N LYS A 272 -6.40 12.57 -10.86
CA LYS A 272 -7.77 12.94 -11.25
C LYS A 272 -8.34 11.92 -12.22
N GLU A 273 -7.58 11.53 -13.26
CA GLU A 273 -8.00 10.51 -14.20
C GLU A 273 -8.30 9.17 -13.53
N ILE A 274 -7.46 8.74 -12.56
CA ILE A 274 -7.70 7.52 -11.77
C ILE A 274 -9.00 7.62 -10.97
N ASN A 275 -9.28 8.77 -10.35
CA ASN A 275 -10.51 8.96 -9.58
C ASN A 275 -11.77 8.90 -10.44
N GLU A 276 -11.67 9.25 -11.71
CA GLU A 276 -12.77 9.25 -12.69
C GLU A 276 -13.01 7.87 -13.32
N VAL A 277 -12.14 6.87 -13.07
CA VAL A 277 -12.34 5.50 -13.57
C VAL A 277 -13.66 4.95 -13.04
N GLU A 278 -14.51 4.50 -13.97
CA GLU A 278 -15.77 3.85 -13.66
C GLU A 278 -15.54 2.47 -13.03
N ILE A 279 -16.48 2.07 -12.19
CA ILE A 279 -16.45 0.78 -11.50
C ILE A 279 -17.65 -0.01 -12.00
N SER A 280 -17.42 -1.24 -12.44
CA SER A 280 -18.51 -2.10 -12.93
C SER A 280 -19.44 -2.50 -11.78
N GLU A 281 -20.71 -2.67 -12.08
CA GLU A 281 -21.74 -3.10 -11.12
C GLU A 281 -21.38 -4.44 -10.45
N ASP A 282 -20.75 -5.34 -11.16
CA ASP A 282 -20.32 -6.65 -10.63
C ASP A 282 -19.30 -6.52 -9.50
N VAL A 283 -18.47 -5.49 -9.49
CA VAL A 283 -17.55 -5.21 -8.38
C VAL A 283 -18.31 -4.90 -7.09
N GLU A 284 -19.31 -4.02 -7.18
CA GLU A 284 -20.13 -3.64 -6.01
C GLU A 284 -20.97 -4.83 -5.53
N LEU A 285 -21.61 -5.55 -6.44
CA LEU A 285 -22.39 -6.74 -6.14
C LEU A 285 -21.56 -7.81 -5.42
N PHE A 286 -20.34 -8.08 -5.92
CA PHE A 286 -19.44 -9.03 -5.28
C PHE A 286 -19.00 -8.59 -3.88
N LEU A 287 -18.67 -7.31 -3.70
CA LEU A 287 -18.26 -6.79 -2.38
C LEU A 287 -19.40 -6.86 -1.36
N ASP A 288 -20.62 -6.58 -1.75
CA ASP A 288 -21.80 -6.77 -0.89
C ASP A 288 -21.98 -8.22 -0.48
N TYR A 289 -21.79 -9.15 -1.42
CA TYR A 289 -21.88 -10.58 -1.18
C TYR A 289 -20.78 -11.06 -0.23
N LEU A 290 -19.52 -10.70 -0.50
CA LEU A 290 -18.37 -11.01 0.35
C LEU A 290 -18.53 -10.43 1.75
N GLY A 291 -18.96 -9.19 1.87
CA GLY A 291 -19.19 -8.52 3.15
C GLY A 291 -20.21 -9.29 4.02
N GLN A 292 -21.25 -9.84 3.42
CA GLN A 292 -22.24 -10.67 4.14
C GLN A 292 -21.70 -12.06 4.49
N GLU A 293 -20.86 -12.67 3.66
CA GLU A 293 -20.20 -13.93 4.02
C GLU A 293 -19.22 -13.77 5.18
N VAL A 294 -18.49 -12.67 5.24
CA VAL A 294 -17.56 -12.38 6.35
C VAL A 294 -18.30 -11.99 7.64
N TYR A 295 -19.52 -11.45 7.53
CA TYR A 295 -20.29 -11.00 8.69
C TYR A 295 -20.83 -12.18 9.49
N CYS A 296 -20.45 -12.28 10.78
CA CYS A 296 -21.00 -13.33 11.66
C CYS A 296 -22.47 -13.10 11.95
N GLN A 297 -23.36 -13.91 11.37
CA GLN A 297 -24.82 -13.82 11.51
C GLN A 297 -25.32 -14.01 12.95
N LYS A 298 -24.56 -14.73 13.81
CA LYS A 298 -24.88 -14.90 15.24
C LYS A 298 -24.37 -13.75 16.11
N GLY A 299 -23.58 -12.81 15.56
CA GLY A 299 -23.00 -11.72 16.34
C GLY A 299 -22.00 -12.17 17.40
N LEU A 300 -21.49 -13.39 17.32
CA LEU A 300 -20.45 -13.95 18.20
C LEU A 300 -19.10 -13.34 17.84
N LYS A 301 -18.96 -12.10 18.12
CA LYS A 301 -17.85 -11.28 17.64
C LYS A 301 -16.49 -11.75 18.15
N LYS A 302 -15.50 -11.72 17.26
CA LYS A 302 -14.16 -11.23 17.52
C LYS A 302 -13.14 -12.22 18.00
N ASP A 303 -13.50 -13.48 18.12
CA ASP A 303 -12.60 -14.52 18.53
C ASP A 303 -13.06 -15.80 17.86
N PHE A 304 -12.27 -16.32 16.92
CA PHE A 304 -12.56 -17.59 16.24
C PHE A 304 -12.72 -18.74 17.26
N SER A 305 -12.08 -18.62 18.44
CA SER A 305 -12.23 -19.61 19.52
C SER A 305 -13.65 -19.67 20.07
N LYS A 306 -14.46 -18.65 19.84
CA LYS A 306 -15.88 -18.58 20.24
C LYS A 306 -16.85 -19.01 19.14
N CYS A 307 -16.33 -19.36 17.95
CA CYS A 307 -17.14 -19.92 16.90
C CYS A 307 -17.56 -21.34 17.27
N ASP A 308 -18.88 -21.57 17.45
CA ASP A 308 -19.43 -22.86 17.77
C ASP A 308 -19.67 -23.78 16.56
N GLY A 309 -19.19 -23.35 15.36
CA GLY A 309 -19.37 -24.11 14.13
C GLY A 309 -20.83 -24.17 13.68
N CYS A 310 -21.59 -23.08 13.75
CA CYS A 310 -22.96 -23.04 13.25
C CYS A 310 -23.02 -23.32 11.72
N HIS A 311 -24.24 -23.52 11.20
CA HIS A 311 -24.43 -23.86 9.78
C HIS A 311 -23.84 -22.79 8.78
N TYR A 312 -23.58 -21.57 9.25
CA TYR A 312 -22.86 -20.55 8.45
C TYR A 312 -21.33 -20.69 8.47
N SER A 313 -20.76 -21.64 9.24
CA SER A 313 -19.31 -21.84 9.30
C SER A 313 -18.70 -22.41 8.00
N VAL A 314 -19.51 -22.70 7.02
CA VAL A 314 -19.11 -23.07 5.65
C VAL A 314 -18.76 -21.84 4.78
N TYR A 315 -19.06 -20.64 5.26
CA TYR A 315 -18.81 -19.37 4.59
C TYR A 315 -17.60 -18.65 5.19
N ALA A 316 -17.16 -17.58 4.54
CA ALA A 316 -15.95 -16.82 4.88
C ALA A 316 -15.89 -16.33 6.34
N CYS A 317 -17.01 -16.23 7.07
CA CYS A 317 -17.02 -15.80 8.48
C CYS A 317 -16.31 -16.77 9.44
N SER A 318 -16.03 -18.01 9.06
CA SER A 318 -15.22 -18.95 9.84
C SER A 318 -13.71 -18.73 9.66
N ASP A 319 -13.32 -18.12 8.56
CA ASP A 319 -11.94 -18.03 8.11
C ASP A 319 -11.39 -16.61 8.16
N ILE A 320 -12.19 -15.61 7.80
CA ILE A 320 -11.84 -14.18 7.83
C ILE A 320 -12.60 -13.48 8.97
N TYR A 321 -11.86 -12.68 9.75
CA TYR A 321 -12.43 -11.99 10.90
C TYR A 321 -13.30 -10.79 10.50
N SER A 322 -12.77 -9.89 9.70
CA SER A 322 -13.50 -8.72 9.20
C SER A 322 -12.74 -8.01 8.07
N ILE A 323 -13.47 -7.29 7.23
CA ILE A 323 -12.93 -6.32 6.29
C ILE A 323 -13.31 -4.94 6.82
N SER A 324 -12.35 -4.06 7.01
CA SER A 324 -12.57 -2.72 7.54
C SER A 324 -13.01 -1.75 6.45
N ASN A 325 -13.69 -0.66 6.82
CA ASN A 325 -14.02 0.42 5.87
C ASN A 325 -12.76 1.03 5.23
N ARG A 326 -11.62 1.04 5.96
CA ARG A 326 -10.35 1.47 5.39
C ARG A 326 -9.86 0.52 4.30
N ALA A 327 -10.06 -0.78 4.48
CA ALA A 327 -9.73 -1.78 3.48
C ALA A 327 -10.51 -1.53 2.18
N GLU A 328 -11.80 -1.25 2.27
CA GLU A 328 -12.64 -0.93 1.09
C GLU A 328 -12.18 0.36 0.40
N ILE A 329 -11.89 1.43 1.15
CA ILE A 329 -11.35 2.69 0.58
C ILE A 329 -10.02 2.43 -0.13
N SER A 330 -9.11 1.67 0.49
CA SER A 330 -7.83 1.30 -0.13
C SER A 330 -8.03 0.45 -1.37
N LEU A 331 -8.99 -0.50 -1.31
CA LEU A 331 -9.32 -1.37 -2.44
C LEU A 331 -9.77 -0.56 -3.66
N PHE A 332 -10.76 0.32 -3.51
CA PHE A 332 -11.24 1.15 -4.62
C PHE A 332 -10.15 2.06 -5.18
N LYS A 333 -9.29 2.59 -4.32
CA LYS A 333 -8.15 3.43 -4.72
C LYS A 333 -7.17 2.68 -5.62
N TYR A 334 -6.74 1.48 -5.24
CA TYR A 334 -5.80 0.68 -6.00
C TYR A 334 -6.45 -0.02 -7.20
N LEU A 335 -7.70 -0.43 -7.07
CA LEU A 335 -8.51 -1.01 -8.15
C LEU A 335 -8.63 -0.05 -9.34
N LYS A 336 -9.02 1.19 -9.08
CA LYS A 336 -9.11 2.23 -10.11
C LYS A 336 -7.76 2.54 -10.74
N ALA A 337 -6.67 2.53 -9.95
CA ALA A 337 -5.33 2.80 -10.47
C ALA A 337 -4.85 1.69 -11.42
N VAL A 338 -5.10 0.43 -11.08
CA VAL A 338 -4.76 -0.69 -11.95
C VAL A 338 -5.60 -0.67 -13.22
N ALA A 339 -6.92 -0.50 -13.11
CA ALA A 339 -7.81 -0.38 -14.26
C ALA A 339 -7.42 0.79 -15.18
N TRP A 340 -7.00 1.93 -14.60
CA TRP A 340 -6.47 3.07 -15.35
C TRP A 340 -5.20 2.69 -16.13
N ILE A 341 -4.27 1.94 -15.53
CA ILE A 341 -3.06 1.45 -16.20
C ILE A 341 -3.42 0.48 -17.33
N GLU A 342 -4.39 -0.40 -17.11
CA GLU A 342 -4.86 -1.35 -18.10
C GLU A 342 -5.72 -0.73 -19.22
N GLU A 343 -6.16 0.53 -19.04
CA GLU A 343 -7.02 1.27 -19.97
C GLU A 343 -8.44 0.69 -20.06
N GLU A 344 -8.93 0.16 -18.94
CA GLU A 344 -10.24 -0.48 -18.81
C GLU A 344 -11.04 0.20 -17.68
N GLU A 345 -12.34 -0.13 -17.60
CA GLU A 345 -13.12 0.13 -16.40
C GLU A 345 -12.68 -0.83 -15.29
N ALA A 346 -12.86 -0.41 -14.04
CA ALA A 346 -12.53 -1.26 -12.88
C ALA A 346 -13.54 -2.41 -12.78
N ASN A 347 -13.12 -3.58 -13.20
CA ASN A 347 -13.95 -4.78 -13.31
C ASN A 347 -13.62 -5.83 -12.24
N LEU A 348 -14.36 -6.93 -12.26
CA LEU A 348 -14.24 -8.00 -11.28
C LEU A 348 -12.91 -8.74 -11.34
N GLU A 349 -12.30 -8.85 -12.51
CA GLU A 349 -10.99 -9.48 -12.68
C GLU A 349 -9.90 -8.69 -11.96
N HIS A 350 -9.90 -7.38 -12.14
CA HIS A 350 -9.04 -6.47 -11.36
C HIS A 350 -9.27 -6.63 -9.86
N LEU A 351 -10.55 -6.68 -9.44
CA LEU A 351 -10.90 -6.82 -8.03
C LEU A 351 -10.33 -8.10 -7.41
N ILE A 352 -10.60 -9.25 -8.02
CA ILE A 352 -10.16 -10.55 -7.48
C ILE A 352 -8.63 -10.65 -7.42
N SER A 353 -7.95 -10.05 -8.39
CA SER A 353 -6.48 -10.02 -8.43
C SER A 353 -5.87 -9.15 -7.33
N ILE A 354 -6.50 -8.02 -6.97
CA ILE A 354 -5.94 -7.03 -6.04
C ILE A 354 -6.41 -7.24 -4.60
N LEU A 355 -7.64 -7.71 -4.41
CA LEU A 355 -8.27 -7.84 -3.09
C LEU A 355 -7.41 -8.60 -2.07
N PRO A 356 -6.75 -9.73 -2.38
CA PRO A 356 -5.87 -10.41 -1.46
C PRO A 356 -4.78 -9.48 -0.90
N TYR A 357 -4.12 -8.69 -1.75
CA TYR A 357 -3.05 -7.76 -1.35
C TYR A 357 -3.53 -6.63 -0.43
N VAL A 358 -4.80 -6.23 -0.57
CA VAL A 358 -5.39 -5.18 0.26
C VAL A 358 -5.78 -5.69 1.63
N ILE A 359 -6.23 -6.95 1.77
CA ILE A 359 -6.84 -7.41 3.02
C ILE A 359 -6.01 -8.39 3.85
N TRP A 360 -5.10 -9.18 3.27
CA TRP A 360 -4.44 -10.28 3.97
C TRP A 360 -3.71 -9.87 5.27
N HIS A 361 -3.09 -8.70 5.28
CA HIS A 361 -2.31 -8.21 6.42
C HIS A 361 -3.18 -7.64 7.55
N ARG A 362 -4.49 -7.47 7.35
CA ARG A 362 -5.38 -6.76 8.30
C ARG A 362 -6.72 -7.43 8.56
N CYS A 363 -7.15 -8.39 7.74
CA CYS A 363 -8.46 -9.01 7.91
C CYS A 363 -8.55 -10.02 9.07
N GLY A 364 -7.41 -10.52 9.53
CA GLY A 364 -7.33 -11.63 10.49
C GLY A 364 -7.81 -12.96 9.87
N ILE A 365 -6.97 -13.99 9.96
CA ILE A 365 -7.23 -15.32 9.41
C ILE A 365 -7.29 -16.35 10.53
N SER A 366 -8.16 -17.35 10.42
CA SER A 366 -8.24 -18.44 11.39
C SER A 366 -7.04 -19.38 11.31
N ASP A 367 -6.55 -19.84 12.46
CA ASP A 367 -5.46 -20.81 12.53
C ASP A 367 -5.76 -22.10 11.76
N LYS A 368 -7.05 -22.48 11.71
CA LYS A 368 -7.54 -23.63 10.96
C LYS A 368 -7.24 -23.45 9.46
N LYS A 369 -7.63 -22.29 8.89
CA LYS A 369 -7.41 -22.02 7.47
C LYS A 369 -5.92 -21.92 7.12
N ILE A 370 -5.11 -21.32 7.99
CA ILE A 370 -3.66 -21.29 7.84
C ILE A 370 -3.07 -22.71 7.82
N ALA A 371 -3.54 -23.60 8.72
CA ALA A 371 -3.08 -24.99 8.76
C ALA A 371 -3.44 -25.76 7.48
N GLU A 372 -4.63 -25.56 6.92
CA GLU A 372 -5.05 -26.16 5.65
C GLU A 372 -4.10 -25.77 4.50
N ILE A 373 -3.70 -24.49 4.43
CA ILE A 373 -2.79 -24.01 3.38
C ILE A 373 -1.36 -24.54 3.55
N ARG A 374 -0.87 -24.70 4.80
CA ARG A 374 0.46 -25.25 5.06
C ARG A 374 0.65 -26.64 4.52
N ASP A 375 -0.40 -27.45 4.53
CA ASP A 375 -0.36 -28.83 4.01
C ASP A 375 -0.21 -28.87 2.47
N GLU A 376 -0.41 -27.75 1.78
CA GLU A 376 -0.30 -27.64 0.33
C GLU A 376 1.11 -27.27 -0.19
N ASP A 377 2.13 -27.22 0.67
CA ASP A 377 3.55 -26.98 0.34
C ASP A 377 3.83 -25.71 -0.50
N LYS A 378 3.27 -24.59 -0.06
CA LYS A 378 3.44 -23.30 -0.75
C LYS A 378 4.61 -22.50 -0.20
N ASP A 379 5.40 -21.94 -1.11
CA ASP A 379 6.69 -21.25 -0.81
C ASP A 379 6.56 -19.83 -0.23
N CYS A 380 5.34 -19.35 0.04
CA CYS A 380 5.09 -17.97 0.47
C CYS A 380 4.34 -17.88 1.80
N CYS A 381 4.01 -16.63 2.18
CA CYS A 381 3.23 -16.33 3.38
C CYS A 381 1.89 -17.07 3.41
N ASP A 382 1.74 -17.94 4.38
CA ASP A 382 0.54 -18.77 4.56
C ASP A 382 -0.76 -17.92 4.63
N GLU A 383 -0.68 -16.75 5.29
CA GLU A 383 -1.83 -15.84 5.45
C GLU A 383 -2.28 -15.23 4.11
N PHE A 384 -1.36 -14.85 3.23
CA PHE A 384 -1.70 -14.35 1.91
C PHE A 384 -2.44 -15.39 1.07
N TYR A 385 -1.90 -16.63 1.04
CA TYR A 385 -2.53 -17.72 0.30
C TYR A 385 -3.86 -18.14 0.91
N ALA A 386 -3.97 -18.14 2.23
CA ALA A 386 -5.22 -18.43 2.93
C ALA A 386 -6.32 -17.42 2.53
N VAL A 387 -5.99 -16.13 2.47
CA VAL A 387 -6.92 -15.10 1.99
C VAL A 387 -7.27 -15.31 0.52
N LYS A 388 -6.29 -15.57 -0.34
CA LYS A 388 -6.51 -15.78 -1.77
C LYS A 388 -7.46 -16.97 -2.02
N ASP A 389 -7.30 -18.04 -1.25
CA ASP A 389 -8.14 -19.23 -1.31
C ASP A 389 -9.57 -18.92 -0.89
N VAL A 390 -9.76 -18.24 0.25
CA VAL A 390 -11.09 -17.82 0.71
C VAL A 390 -11.78 -16.94 -0.34
N ILE A 391 -11.09 -15.95 -0.91
CA ILE A 391 -11.64 -15.07 -1.96
C ILE A 391 -12.04 -15.87 -3.19
N THR A 392 -11.24 -16.84 -3.59
CA THR A 392 -11.54 -17.73 -4.72
C THR A 392 -12.80 -18.55 -4.46
N ASP A 393 -12.97 -19.07 -3.25
CA ASP A 393 -14.14 -19.82 -2.86
C ASP A 393 -15.41 -18.95 -2.83
N VAL A 394 -15.31 -17.73 -2.29
CA VAL A 394 -16.43 -16.77 -2.30
C VAL A 394 -16.80 -16.40 -3.74
N TYR A 395 -15.81 -16.15 -4.59
CA TYR A 395 -16.02 -15.81 -6.01
C TYR A 395 -16.74 -16.93 -6.76
N ARG A 396 -16.35 -18.20 -6.52
CA ARG A 396 -17.04 -19.36 -7.13
C ARG A 396 -18.50 -19.42 -6.72
N ARG A 397 -18.81 -19.27 -5.42
CA ARG A 397 -20.19 -19.26 -4.91
C ARG A 397 -20.99 -18.07 -5.44
N TRP A 398 -20.35 -16.89 -5.52
CA TRP A 398 -20.98 -15.70 -6.05
C TRP A 398 -21.38 -15.86 -7.51
N ASN A 399 -20.54 -16.47 -8.34
CA ASN A 399 -20.88 -16.75 -9.75
C ASN A 399 -22.15 -17.60 -9.90
N GLU A 400 -22.39 -18.52 -8.97
CA GLU A 400 -23.62 -19.32 -8.93
C GLU A 400 -24.85 -18.50 -8.48
N HIS A 401 -24.64 -17.45 -7.70
CA HIS A 401 -25.70 -16.65 -7.09
C HIS A 401 -25.88 -15.26 -7.70
N ARG A 402 -25.05 -14.87 -8.65
CA ARG A 402 -25.03 -13.51 -9.23
C ARG A 402 -26.39 -13.08 -9.76
N ASP A 403 -27.02 -13.90 -10.60
CA ASP A 403 -28.31 -13.57 -11.20
C ASP A 403 -29.43 -13.52 -10.13
N TYR A 404 -29.35 -14.36 -9.11
CA TYR A 404 -30.26 -14.29 -7.96
C TYR A 404 -30.06 -13.00 -7.16
N GLN A 405 -28.85 -12.51 -7.03
CA GLN A 405 -28.56 -11.26 -6.35
C GLN A 405 -29.14 -10.07 -7.11
N ILE A 406 -28.98 -10.02 -8.41
CA ILE A 406 -29.54 -8.97 -9.26
C ILE A 406 -31.08 -8.97 -9.14
N GLU A 407 -31.72 -10.11 -9.26
CA GLU A 407 -33.17 -10.21 -9.13
C GLU A 407 -33.67 -9.78 -7.72
N ALA A 408 -32.92 -10.15 -6.66
CA ALA A 408 -33.24 -9.73 -5.29
C ALA A 408 -33.15 -8.20 -5.14
N TYR A 409 -32.14 -7.58 -5.74
CA TYR A 409 -32.02 -6.11 -5.73
C TYR A 409 -33.10 -5.41 -6.56
N GLU A 410 -33.53 -5.98 -7.70
CA GLU A 410 -34.66 -5.47 -8.46
C GLU A 410 -35.96 -5.43 -7.61
N TYR A 411 -36.21 -6.48 -6.84
CA TYR A 411 -37.34 -6.51 -5.92
C TYR A 411 -37.19 -5.47 -4.79
N LEU A 412 -36.00 -5.30 -4.25
CA LEU A 412 -35.70 -4.33 -3.21
C LEU A 412 -35.93 -2.89 -3.70
N ILE A 413 -35.33 -2.53 -4.85
CA ILE A 413 -35.41 -1.20 -5.46
C ILE A 413 -36.85 -0.87 -5.87
N SER A 414 -37.56 -1.85 -6.45
CA SER A 414 -38.98 -1.71 -6.84
C SER A 414 -39.96 -1.77 -5.66
N ARG A 415 -39.46 -1.92 -4.42
CA ARG A 415 -40.22 -2.03 -3.16
C ARG A 415 -41.22 -3.20 -3.15
N ARG A 416 -40.93 -4.26 -3.88
CA ARG A 416 -41.76 -5.48 -3.92
C ARG A 416 -41.34 -6.43 -2.79
N TYR A 417 -41.49 -5.98 -1.53
CA TYR A 417 -40.96 -6.68 -0.35
C TYR A 417 -41.59 -8.07 -0.16
N ASP A 418 -42.85 -8.27 -0.53
CA ASP A 418 -43.50 -9.59 -0.41
C ASP A 418 -42.86 -10.62 -1.35
N LYS A 419 -42.55 -10.21 -2.60
CA LYS A 419 -41.85 -11.05 -3.57
C LYS A 419 -40.40 -11.29 -3.13
N LEU A 420 -39.72 -10.28 -2.65
CA LEU A 420 -38.36 -10.39 -2.11
C LEU A 420 -38.34 -11.44 -0.97
N LYS A 421 -39.27 -11.38 -0.02
CA LYS A 421 -39.38 -12.33 1.10
C LYS A 421 -39.64 -13.75 0.63
N GLU A 422 -40.47 -13.94 -0.35
CA GLU A 422 -40.71 -15.26 -0.95
C GLU A 422 -39.47 -15.79 -1.67
N PHE A 423 -38.84 -14.96 -2.45
CA PHE A 423 -37.64 -15.26 -3.24
C PHE A 423 -36.48 -15.70 -2.34
N VAL A 424 -36.10 -14.88 -1.35
CA VAL A 424 -34.95 -15.15 -0.47
C VAL A 424 -35.13 -16.34 0.49
N LYS A 425 -36.35 -16.83 0.70
CA LYS A 425 -36.59 -18.05 1.50
C LYS A 425 -35.97 -19.30 0.89
N ASN A 426 -35.82 -19.31 -0.43
CA ASN A 426 -35.40 -20.48 -1.17
C ASN A 426 -33.87 -20.56 -1.29
N VAL A 427 -33.14 -19.52 -0.91
CA VAL A 427 -31.67 -19.44 -0.99
C VAL A 427 -31.09 -19.38 0.42
N ASP A 428 -30.43 -20.47 0.86
CA ASP A 428 -29.82 -20.53 2.20
C ASP A 428 -28.40 -19.98 2.20
N HIS A 429 -28.29 -18.67 2.01
CA HIS A 429 -27.02 -17.94 2.02
C HIS A 429 -27.10 -16.66 2.88
N PRO A 430 -26.01 -16.26 3.61
CA PRO A 430 -26.02 -15.10 4.49
C PRO A 430 -26.47 -13.80 3.82
N PHE A 431 -26.07 -13.56 2.59
CA PHE A 431 -26.48 -12.39 1.82
C PHE A 431 -27.99 -12.32 1.69
N PHE A 432 -28.64 -13.37 1.17
CA PHE A 432 -30.11 -13.38 0.96
C PHE A 432 -30.87 -13.36 2.28
N LYS A 433 -30.35 -14.00 3.34
CA LYS A 433 -30.94 -13.89 4.67
C LYS A 433 -30.90 -12.47 5.25
N SER A 434 -29.89 -11.67 4.92
CA SER A 434 -29.80 -10.27 5.35
C SER A 434 -30.91 -9.43 4.73
N LEU A 435 -31.25 -9.66 3.46
CA LEU A 435 -32.31 -8.99 2.74
C LEU A 435 -33.72 -9.28 3.30
N TYR A 436 -33.88 -10.39 4.01
CA TYR A 436 -35.16 -10.72 4.64
C TYR A 436 -35.60 -9.73 5.73
N ARG A 437 -34.67 -8.90 6.21
CA ARG A 437 -34.92 -7.90 7.26
C ARG A 437 -35.53 -6.60 6.73
N TYR A 438 -35.51 -6.40 5.43
CA TYR A 438 -36.15 -5.28 4.75
C TYR A 438 -37.57 -5.64 4.32
#